data_de652e31a5420fc320944c28957bae3d
#
_entry.id   de652e31a5420fc320944c28957bae3d
#
_cell.length_a   1.000
_cell.length_b   1.000
_cell.length_c   1.000
_cell.angle_alpha   90.00
_cell.angle_beta   90.00
_cell.angle_gamma   90.00
#
_symmetry.space_group_name_H-M   'P 1'
#
loop_
_entity.id
_entity.type
_entity.pdbx_description
1 polymer ?
#
loop_
_entity_poly.entity_id
_entity_poly.type
_entity_poly.pdbx_seq_one_letter_code
_entity_poly.pdbx_strand_id
1 'polypeptide(L)'
;MEGPILKNLILFTLPILAGSIVTQLYNLTDSVIVGNHIGKEALAAISATSPTTNIINLFLIGLSAGSTVIIGQRIGSGDKKRLQDAINTISIITVAFGIFVTVFGLIFCKSLLRLMDTPENIFNESYKYMMMIFIGTFGNIVYYIGS
;
A
#
# COMPACT_ATOMS: atom_id res chain seq x y z
N MET A 1 13.17 -31.29 -8.76
CA MET A 1 12.16 -31.10 -7.69
C MET A 1 11.12 -32.20 -7.82
N GLU A 2 11.43 -33.36 -7.25
CA GLU A 2 10.56 -34.54 -7.31
C GLU A 2 10.01 -34.79 -5.90
N GLY A 3 8.86 -34.22 -5.62
CA GLY A 3 8.07 -34.50 -4.43
C GLY A 3 6.60 -34.29 -4.75
N PRO A 4 5.65 -34.82 -3.95
CA PRO A 4 4.23 -34.61 -4.22
C PRO A 4 3.96 -33.10 -4.22
N ILE A 5 3.59 -32.58 -5.38
CA ILE A 5 3.36 -31.14 -5.64
C ILE A 5 2.50 -30.52 -4.53
N LEU A 6 1.49 -31.26 -4.06
CA LEU A 6 0.61 -30.83 -2.98
C LEU A 6 1.35 -30.57 -1.66
N LYS A 7 2.30 -31.42 -1.28
CA LYS A 7 3.07 -31.25 -0.03
C LYS A 7 3.95 -30.00 -0.08
N ASN A 8 4.62 -29.77 -1.20
CA ASN A 8 5.47 -28.61 -1.39
C ASN A 8 4.64 -27.33 -1.44
N LEU A 9 3.46 -27.35 -2.06
CA LEU A 9 2.54 -26.24 -2.09
C LEU A 9 2.05 -25.88 -0.68
N ILE A 10 1.62 -26.87 0.11
CA ILE A 10 1.18 -26.65 1.50
C ILE A 10 2.32 -26.08 2.34
N LEU A 11 3.52 -26.67 2.29
CA LEU A 11 4.69 -26.20 3.03
C LEU A 11 5.10 -24.76 2.68
N PHE A 12 4.95 -24.37 1.41
CA PHE A 12 5.22 -23.01 0.96
C PHE A 12 4.09 -22.03 1.35
N THR A 13 2.85 -22.47 1.33
CA THR A 13 1.69 -21.62 1.63
C THR A 13 1.53 -21.37 3.14
N LEU A 14 1.92 -22.32 3.98
CA LEU A 14 1.73 -22.24 5.43
C LEU A 14 2.43 -21.04 6.09
N PRO A 15 3.69 -20.71 5.80
CA PRO A 15 4.34 -19.49 6.29
C PRO A 15 3.65 -18.20 5.80
N ILE A 16 3.17 -18.19 4.55
CA ILE A 16 2.46 -17.04 3.97
C ILE A 16 1.13 -16.82 4.69
N LEU A 17 0.38 -17.90 4.94
CA LEU A 17 -0.86 -17.84 5.73
C LEU A 17 -0.59 -17.36 7.14
N ALA A 18 0.44 -17.87 7.80
CA ALA A 18 0.82 -17.42 9.15
C ALA A 18 1.13 -15.91 9.17
N GLY A 19 1.91 -15.41 8.21
CA GLY A 19 2.17 -13.98 8.04
C GLY A 19 0.90 -13.16 7.82
N SER A 20 -0.01 -13.66 6.99
CA SER A 20 -1.30 -13.00 6.74
C SER A 20 -2.17 -12.95 8.00
N ILE A 21 -2.21 -14.02 8.80
CA ILE A 21 -2.94 -14.05 10.08
C ILE A 21 -2.36 -13.02 11.05
N VAL A 22 -1.03 -12.95 11.19
CA VAL A 22 -0.37 -11.95 12.05
C VAL A 22 -0.73 -10.54 11.62
N THR A 23 -0.71 -10.26 10.32
CA THR A 23 -1.11 -8.95 9.78
C THR A 23 -2.58 -8.63 10.09
N GLN A 24 -3.48 -9.59 9.99
CA GLN A 24 -4.89 -9.38 10.33
C GLN A 24 -5.11 -9.16 11.83
N LEU A 25 -4.37 -9.88 12.69
CA LEU A 25 -4.40 -9.64 14.12
C LEU A 25 -3.87 -8.25 14.48
N TYR A 26 -2.82 -7.79 13.81
CA TYR A 26 -2.32 -6.42 13.95
C TYR A 26 -3.39 -5.39 13.60
N ASN A 27 -4.02 -5.50 12.42
CA ASN A 27 -5.08 -4.59 11.99
C ASN A 27 -6.29 -4.59 12.93
N LEU A 28 -6.66 -5.76 13.45
CA LEU A 28 -7.76 -5.89 14.41
C LEU A 28 -7.41 -5.22 15.74
N THR A 29 -6.21 -5.45 16.25
CA THR A 29 -5.70 -4.83 17.48
C THR A 29 -5.64 -3.31 17.36
N ASP A 30 -5.13 -2.79 16.23
CA ASP A 30 -5.07 -1.37 15.93
C ASP A 30 -6.49 -0.75 15.93
N SER A 31 -7.45 -1.41 15.27
CA SER A 31 -8.84 -0.96 15.24
C SER A 31 -9.49 -0.94 16.65
N VAL A 32 -9.19 -1.93 17.49
CA VAL A 32 -9.69 -1.98 18.88
C VAL A 32 -9.08 -0.86 19.71
N ILE A 33 -7.77 -0.61 19.56
CA ILE A 33 -7.08 0.46 20.28
C ILE A 33 -7.64 1.82 19.87
N VAL A 34 -7.78 2.07 18.58
CA VAL A 34 -8.34 3.33 18.07
C VAL A 34 -9.78 3.52 18.54
N GLY A 35 -10.62 2.49 18.43
CA GLY A 35 -12.02 2.56 18.85
C GLY A 35 -12.21 2.83 20.34
N ASN A 36 -11.34 2.27 21.20
CA ASN A 36 -11.44 2.41 22.65
C ASN A 36 -10.77 3.68 23.19
N HIS A 37 -9.66 4.15 22.59
CA HIS A 37 -8.87 5.27 23.12
C HIS A 37 -9.17 6.60 22.44
N ILE A 38 -9.49 6.59 21.14
CA ILE A 38 -9.72 7.81 20.36
C ILE A 38 -11.22 8.04 20.14
N GLY A 39 -12.00 6.97 20.07
CA GLY A 39 -13.45 7.04 19.99
C GLY A 39 -14.02 6.47 18.68
N LYS A 40 -15.34 6.30 18.68
CA LYS A 40 -16.07 5.69 17.56
C LYS A 40 -16.03 6.52 16.28
N GLU A 41 -15.92 7.84 16.42
CA GLU A 41 -15.84 8.75 15.26
C GLU A 41 -14.53 8.60 14.49
N ALA A 42 -13.41 8.41 15.20
CA ALA A 42 -12.12 8.13 14.58
C ALA A 42 -12.12 6.78 13.85
N LEU A 43 -12.70 5.74 14.45
CA LEU A 43 -12.85 4.44 13.80
C LEU A 43 -13.74 4.52 12.55
N ALA A 44 -14.83 5.29 12.62
CA ALA A 44 -15.70 5.53 11.48
C ALA A 44 -14.97 6.30 10.37
N ALA A 45 -14.13 7.28 10.72
CA ALA A 45 -13.31 8.03 9.78
C ALA A 45 -12.29 7.14 9.03
N ILE A 46 -11.60 6.25 9.77
CA ILE A 46 -10.69 5.25 9.20
C ILE A 46 -11.45 4.33 8.23
N SER A 47 -12.61 3.83 8.65
CA SER A 47 -13.43 2.94 7.83
C SER A 47 -13.93 3.63 6.55
N ALA A 48 -14.38 4.88 6.65
CA ALA A 48 -14.84 5.67 5.52
C ALA A 48 -13.73 5.95 4.50
N THR A 49 -12.47 6.09 4.93
CA THR A 49 -11.32 6.37 4.06
C THR A 49 -10.63 5.11 3.53
N SER A 50 -10.96 3.94 4.08
CA SER A 50 -10.34 2.64 3.71
C SER A 50 -10.41 2.31 2.22
N PRO A 51 -11.51 2.54 1.48
CA PRO A 51 -11.54 2.26 0.05
C PRO A 51 -10.48 3.05 -0.74
N THR A 52 -10.31 4.33 -0.44
CA THR A 52 -9.28 5.16 -1.08
C THR A 52 -7.87 4.65 -0.77
N THR A 53 -7.61 4.34 0.50
CA THR A 53 -6.33 3.79 0.95
C THR A 53 -6.02 2.46 0.25
N ASN A 54 -7.02 1.59 0.13
CA ASN A 54 -6.86 0.30 -0.56
C ASN A 54 -6.52 0.47 -2.04
N ILE A 55 -7.16 1.40 -2.75
CA ILE A 55 -6.84 1.67 -4.16
C ILE A 55 -5.39 2.11 -4.30
N ILE A 56 -4.91 3.02 -3.44
CA ILE A 56 -3.52 3.48 -3.45
C ILE A 56 -2.57 2.30 -3.19
N ASN A 57 -2.84 1.48 -2.19
CA ASN A 57 -2.02 0.33 -1.85
C ASN A 57 -1.98 -0.72 -2.97
N LEU A 58 -3.12 -1.04 -3.60
CA LEU A 58 -3.18 -1.95 -4.74
C LEU A 58 -2.34 -1.46 -5.91
N PHE A 59 -2.35 -0.16 -6.16
CA PHE A 59 -1.53 0.43 -7.22
C PHE A 59 -0.04 0.31 -6.90
N LEU A 60 0.38 0.59 -5.66
CA LEU A 60 1.76 0.45 -5.21
C LEU A 60 2.24 -1.00 -5.27
N ILE A 61 1.41 -1.95 -4.86
CA ILE A 61 1.69 -3.38 -4.96
C ILE A 61 1.88 -3.79 -6.44
N GLY A 62 0.99 -3.33 -7.32
CA GLY A 62 1.10 -3.61 -8.76
C GLY A 62 2.39 -3.03 -9.37
N LEU A 63 2.77 -1.82 -8.99
CA LEU A 63 4.02 -1.19 -9.43
C LEU A 63 5.24 -1.96 -8.93
N SER A 64 5.24 -2.38 -7.66
CA SER A 64 6.30 -3.20 -7.07
C SER A 64 6.42 -4.56 -7.77
N ALA A 65 5.31 -5.25 -7.97
CA ALA A 65 5.30 -6.54 -8.67
C ALA A 65 5.83 -6.44 -10.10
N GLY A 66 5.41 -5.41 -10.85
CA GLY A 66 5.92 -5.14 -12.20
C GLY A 66 7.42 -4.85 -12.22
N SER A 67 7.89 -4.07 -11.25
CA SER A 67 9.31 -3.75 -11.09
C SER A 67 10.16 -4.99 -10.82
N THR A 68 9.68 -5.86 -9.91
CA THR A 68 10.36 -7.12 -9.57
C THR A 68 10.53 -8.02 -10.79
N VAL A 69 9.51 -8.12 -11.65
CA VAL A 69 9.58 -8.92 -12.89
C VAL A 69 10.64 -8.35 -13.84
N ILE A 70 10.65 -7.04 -14.08
CA ILE A 70 11.60 -6.38 -14.98
C ILE A 70 13.03 -6.57 -14.46
N ILE A 71 13.26 -6.31 -13.17
CA ILE A 71 14.57 -6.46 -12.53
C ILE A 71 15.03 -7.92 -12.62
N GLY A 72 14.15 -8.88 -12.28
CA GLY A 72 14.46 -10.32 -12.37
C GLY A 72 14.86 -10.77 -13.77
N GLN A 73 14.16 -10.31 -14.81
CA GLN A 73 14.52 -10.58 -16.20
C GLN A 73 15.90 -9.99 -16.58
N ARG A 74 16.21 -8.78 -16.11
CA ARG A 74 17.51 -8.16 -16.37
C ARG A 74 18.65 -8.84 -15.63
N ILE A 75 18.44 -9.28 -14.42
CA ILE A 75 19.41 -10.12 -13.67
C ILE A 75 19.65 -11.42 -14.43
N GLY A 76 18.58 -12.10 -14.87
CA GLY A 76 18.69 -13.35 -15.61
C GLY A 76 19.41 -13.23 -16.96
N SER A 77 19.34 -12.07 -17.63
CA SER A 77 20.05 -11.81 -18.88
C SER A 77 21.54 -11.48 -18.72
N GLY A 78 22.02 -11.24 -17.48
CA GLY A 78 23.42 -10.90 -17.19
C GLY A 78 23.89 -9.51 -17.67
N ASP A 79 22.99 -8.69 -18.25
CA ASP A 79 23.32 -7.36 -18.78
C ASP A 79 23.22 -6.31 -17.65
N LYS A 80 24.36 -6.07 -17.01
CA LYS A 80 24.47 -5.12 -15.90
C LYS A 80 24.08 -3.68 -16.27
N LYS A 81 24.33 -3.26 -17.50
CA LYS A 81 23.99 -1.92 -17.95
C LYS A 81 22.48 -1.74 -18.04
N ARG A 82 21.81 -2.69 -18.69
CA ARG A 82 20.34 -2.68 -18.79
C ARG A 82 19.65 -2.85 -17.43
N LEU A 83 20.28 -3.58 -16.51
CA LEU A 83 19.79 -3.68 -15.13
C LEU A 83 19.82 -2.32 -14.43
N GLN A 84 20.95 -1.60 -14.52
CA GLN A 84 21.08 -0.26 -13.93
C GLN A 84 20.10 0.74 -14.55
N ASP A 85 19.93 0.72 -15.87
CA ASP A 85 18.99 1.57 -16.58
C ASP A 85 17.54 1.27 -16.15
N ALA A 86 17.19 -0.01 -15.95
CA ALA A 86 15.87 -0.41 -15.47
C ALA A 86 15.62 0.08 -14.04
N ILE A 87 16.58 -0.09 -13.13
CA ILE A 87 16.45 0.38 -11.74
C ILE A 87 16.27 1.90 -11.71
N ASN A 88 17.08 2.66 -12.44
CA ASN A 88 16.97 4.11 -12.51
C ASN A 88 15.60 4.54 -13.06
N THR A 89 15.14 3.91 -14.13
CA THR A 89 13.84 4.22 -14.75
C THR A 89 12.67 3.92 -13.79
N ILE A 90 12.69 2.76 -13.14
CA ILE A 90 11.67 2.38 -12.15
C ILE A 90 11.67 3.37 -11.00
N SER A 91 12.82 3.72 -10.46
CA SER A 91 12.93 4.69 -9.36
C SER A 91 12.34 6.06 -9.75
N ILE A 92 12.66 6.57 -10.92
CA ILE A 92 12.13 7.85 -11.42
C ILE A 92 10.60 7.78 -11.56
N ILE A 93 10.08 6.72 -12.19
CA ILE A 93 8.63 6.53 -12.38
C ILE A 93 7.92 6.44 -11.03
N THR A 94 8.49 5.69 -10.08
CA THR A 94 7.90 5.49 -8.76
C THR A 94 7.85 6.80 -7.96
N VAL A 95 8.93 7.59 -7.97
CA VAL A 95 8.97 8.92 -7.33
C VAL A 95 7.97 9.88 -7.99
N ALA A 96 7.99 9.97 -9.32
CA ALA A 96 7.08 10.84 -10.06
C ALA A 96 5.61 10.50 -9.79
N PHE A 97 5.29 9.21 -9.77
CA PHE A 97 3.95 8.72 -9.44
C PHE A 97 3.59 9.05 -7.99
N GLY A 98 4.51 8.89 -7.05
CA GLY A 98 4.28 9.23 -5.66
C GLY A 98 3.99 10.71 -5.42
N ILE A 99 4.76 11.57 -6.05
CA ILE A 99 4.50 13.02 -6.02
C ILE A 99 3.13 13.31 -6.62
N PHE A 100 2.80 12.70 -7.76
CA PHE A 100 1.51 12.87 -8.40
C PHE A 100 0.35 12.46 -7.49
N VAL A 101 0.41 11.26 -6.89
CA VAL A 101 -0.65 10.76 -5.98
C VAL A 101 -0.78 11.65 -4.74
N THR A 102 0.34 12.08 -4.16
CA THR A 102 0.33 12.96 -2.98
C THR A 102 -0.29 14.31 -3.31
N VAL A 103 0.16 14.98 -4.36
CA VAL A 103 -0.34 16.32 -4.76
C VAL A 103 -1.80 16.22 -5.18
N PHE A 104 -2.15 15.26 -6.03
CA PHE A 104 -3.52 15.04 -6.46
C PHE A 104 -4.44 14.71 -5.27
N GLY A 105 -3.99 13.82 -4.39
CA GLY A 105 -4.73 13.45 -3.19
C GLY A 105 -4.97 14.64 -2.26
N LEU A 106 -3.97 15.46 -2.02
CA LEU A 106 -4.12 16.65 -1.17
C LEU A 106 -5.11 17.68 -1.78
N ILE A 107 -5.06 17.90 -3.09
CA ILE A 107 -5.95 18.84 -3.78
C ILE A 107 -7.39 18.32 -3.78
N PHE A 108 -7.58 17.05 -4.11
CA PHE A 108 -8.91 16.46 -4.29
C PHE A 108 -9.46 15.76 -3.06
N CYS A 109 -8.77 15.78 -1.91
CA CYS A 109 -9.16 15.10 -0.68
C CYS A 109 -10.63 15.37 -0.28
N LYS A 110 -11.03 16.64 -0.26
CA LYS A 110 -12.43 17.03 0.08
C LYS A 110 -13.44 16.51 -0.94
N SER A 111 -13.09 16.55 -2.22
CA SER A 111 -13.97 16.07 -3.29
C SER A 111 -14.14 14.55 -3.23
N LEU A 112 -13.06 13.83 -2.92
CA LEU A 112 -13.10 12.37 -2.73
C LEU A 112 -14.01 11.99 -1.55
N LEU A 113 -13.87 12.66 -0.40
CA LEU A 113 -14.72 12.40 0.76
C LEU A 113 -16.21 12.69 0.48
N ARG A 114 -16.50 13.74 -0.28
CA ARG A 114 -17.89 14.03 -0.70
C ARG A 114 -18.42 12.99 -1.67
N LEU A 115 -17.60 12.53 -2.61
CA LEU A 115 -17.97 11.47 -3.57
C LEU A 115 -18.24 10.13 -2.84
N MET A 116 -17.60 9.92 -1.70
CA MET A 116 -17.80 8.74 -0.85
C MET A 116 -18.97 8.88 0.11
N ASP A 117 -19.78 9.95 0.01
CA ASP A 117 -20.92 10.24 0.88
C ASP A 117 -20.56 10.20 2.37
N THR A 118 -19.38 10.71 2.71
CA THR A 118 -18.88 10.71 4.11
C THR A 118 -19.78 11.60 4.97
N PRO A 119 -20.38 11.06 6.05
CA PRO A 119 -21.26 11.83 6.95
C PRO A 119 -20.58 13.06 7.54
N GLU A 120 -21.33 14.17 7.68
CA GLU A 120 -20.77 15.45 8.15
C GLU A 120 -20.16 15.39 9.57
N ASN A 121 -20.71 14.54 10.44
CA ASN A 121 -20.22 14.35 11.80
C ASN A 121 -18.79 13.79 11.87
N ILE A 122 -18.37 13.01 10.88
CA ILE A 122 -17.00 12.44 10.80
C ILE A 122 -16.14 13.06 9.70
N PHE A 123 -16.71 13.97 8.92
CA PHE A 123 -16.02 14.53 7.72
C PHE A 123 -14.68 15.18 8.06
N ASN A 124 -14.62 15.95 9.13
CA ASN A 124 -13.40 16.66 9.53
C ASN A 124 -12.30 15.70 9.99
N GLU A 125 -12.64 14.66 10.73
CA GLU A 125 -11.69 13.63 11.16
C GLU A 125 -11.24 12.77 9.98
N SER A 126 -12.15 12.39 9.08
CA SER A 126 -11.84 11.69 7.82
C SER A 126 -10.91 12.52 6.94
N TYR A 127 -11.12 13.84 6.87
CA TYR A 127 -10.26 14.73 6.10
C TYR A 127 -8.84 14.80 6.65
N LYS A 128 -8.69 15.01 7.96
CA LYS A 128 -7.37 15.01 8.62
C LYS A 128 -6.64 13.68 8.43
N TYR A 129 -7.34 12.58 8.63
CA TYR A 129 -6.77 11.24 8.48
C TYR A 129 -6.32 10.97 7.04
N MET A 130 -7.17 11.29 6.07
CA MET A 130 -6.85 11.10 4.66
C MET A 130 -5.68 11.98 4.20
N MET A 131 -5.58 13.22 4.68
CA MET A 131 -4.41 14.07 4.41
C MET A 131 -3.12 13.44 4.93
N MET A 132 -3.14 12.88 6.15
CA MET A 132 -1.97 12.19 6.71
C MET A 132 -1.60 10.94 5.90
N ILE A 133 -2.59 10.20 5.40
CA ILE A 133 -2.34 9.06 4.51
C ILE A 133 -1.64 9.50 3.22
N PHE A 134 -2.12 10.55 2.56
CA PHE A 134 -1.49 11.04 1.33
C PHE A 134 -0.05 11.52 1.56
N ILE A 135 0.23 12.20 2.67
CA ILE A 135 1.58 12.60 3.05
C ILE A 135 2.43 11.36 3.37
N GLY A 136 1.89 10.41 4.14
CA GLY A 136 2.57 9.15 4.48
C GLY A 136 2.84 8.25 3.28
N THR A 137 2.02 8.31 2.24
CA THR A 137 2.22 7.57 0.99
C THR A 137 3.56 7.92 0.34
N PHE A 138 3.98 9.18 0.41
CA PHE A 138 5.30 9.59 -0.07
C PHE A 138 6.45 8.86 0.67
N GLY A 139 6.34 8.72 2.00
CA GLY A 139 7.31 7.97 2.80
C GLY A 139 7.32 6.47 2.43
N ASN A 140 6.15 5.87 2.22
CA ASN A 140 6.04 4.48 1.76
C ASN A 140 6.70 4.27 0.39
N ILE A 141 6.57 5.21 -0.53
CA ILE A 141 7.20 5.14 -1.84
C ILE A 141 8.73 5.16 -1.74
N VAL A 142 9.28 6.03 -0.90
CA VAL A 142 10.73 6.05 -0.63
C VAL A 142 11.20 4.72 -0.06
N TYR A 143 10.42 4.12 0.84
CA TYR A 143 10.70 2.79 1.38
C TYR A 143 10.70 1.70 0.29
N TYR A 144 9.72 1.69 -0.62
CA TYR A 144 9.63 0.70 -1.71
C TYR A 144 10.77 0.82 -2.73
N ILE A 145 11.41 2.00 -2.87
CA ILE A 145 12.59 2.16 -3.73
C ILE A 145 13.85 1.58 -3.08
N GLY A 146 13.93 1.63 -1.75
CA GLY A 146 15.09 1.16 -0.98
C GLY A 146 15.04 -0.33 -0.60
N SER A 147 13.92 -1.00 -0.81
CA SER A 147 13.66 -2.40 -0.46
C SER A 147 13.80 -3.34 -1.65
#